data_b9a91d03619bba1ddb158e2548b84c9a
#
_entry.id   b9a91d03619bba1ddb158e2548b84c9a
#
_cell.length_a   1.000
_cell.length_b   1.000
_cell.length_c   1.000
_cell.angle_alpha   90.00
_cell.angle_beta   90.00
_cell.angle_gamma   90.00
#
_symmetry.space_group_name_H-M   'P 1'
#
loop_
_entity.id
_entity.type
_entity.pdbx_description
1 polymer ?
#
loop_
_entity_poly.entity_id
_entity_poly.type
_entity_poly.pdbx_seq_one_letter_code
_entity_poly.pdbx_strand_id
1 'polypeptide(L)'
;MIKKLRISKGWSQEQLAQFSGLSVRTIQRIERGHNAGLESLKCLAAVFELDVSVLQKEKFSGNELFWGANPILPVTDAYETAKFYEEKLGFEIETVWSNPPYAVVARDQTIIEFGERSKDYSGTGVCVIVVSDVDIVYKEYSDRHVEFLGDIADRDYGSRDFRIKDNNGNVLIFSSPLIKQQE
;
A
#
# COMPACT_ATOMS: atom_id res chain seq x y z
N MET A 1 -15.80 10.96 -4.61
CA MET A 1 -16.75 10.32 -5.57
C MET A 1 -17.34 9.03 -5.03
N ILE A 2 -16.60 8.02 -4.63
CA ILE A 2 -17.09 6.68 -4.20
C ILE A 2 -18.22 6.76 -3.18
N LYS A 3 -18.03 7.54 -2.08
CA LYS A 3 -19.07 7.75 -1.07
C LYS A 3 -20.39 8.29 -1.67
N LYS A 4 -20.30 9.22 -2.64
CA LYS A 4 -21.50 9.79 -3.29
C LYS A 4 -22.21 8.74 -4.15
N LEU A 5 -21.46 7.95 -4.93
CA LEU A 5 -21.99 6.85 -5.74
C LEU A 5 -22.67 5.78 -4.87
N ARG A 6 -22.04 5.38 -3.77
CA ARG A 6 -22.63 4.43 -2.83
C ARG A 6 -23.96 4.94 -2.26
N ILE A 7 -23.97 6.19 -1.79
CA ILE A 7 -25.17 6.80 -1.22
C ILE A 7 -26.28 6.91 -2.26
N SER A 8 -25.97 7.27 -3.51
CA SER A 8 -26.97 7.35 -4.59
C SER A 8 -27.61 6.01 -4.94
N LYS A 9 -26.90 4.89 -4.68
CA LYS A 9 -27.42 3.52 -4.81
C LYS A 9 -28.15 3.03 -3.53
N GLY A 10 -28.16 3.83 -2.46
CA GLY A 10 -28.76 3.46 -1.17
C GLY A 10 -28.01 2.38 -0.40
N TRP A 11 -26.73 2.17 -0.70
CA TRP A 11 -25.94 1.09 -0.09
C TRP A 11 -25.22 1.52 1.19
N SER A 12 -25.08 0.57 2.15
CA SER A 12 -24.16 0.71 3.26
C SER A 12 -22.70 0.45 2.81
N GLN A 13 -21.73 0.76 3.67
CA GLN A 13 -20.32 0.45 3.38
C GLN A 13 -20.09 -1.06 3.32
N GLU A 14 -20.81 -1.82 4.16
CA GLU A 14 -20.76 -3.28 4.19
C GLU A 14 -21.32 -3.87 2.87
N GLN A 15 -22.41 -3.31 2.37
CA GLN A 15 -22.97 -3.73 1.08
C GLN A 15 -22.02 -3.45 -0.08
N LEU A 16 -21.42 -2.24 -0.12
CA LEU A 16 -20.43 -1.93 -1.14
C LEU A 16 -19.20 -2.85 -1.04
N ALA A 17 -18.74 -3.15 0.16
CA ALA A 17 -17.65 -4.11 0.38
C ALA A 17 -18.01 -5.50 -0.17
N GLN A 18 -19.19 -6.00 0.15
CA GLN A 18 -19.69 -7.29 -0.35
C GLN A 18 -19.78 -7.32 -1.88
N PHE A 19 -20.34 -6.27 -2.51
CA PHE A 19 -20.50 -6.23 -3.97
C PHE A 19 -19.17 -6.10 -4.72
N SER A 20 -18.20 -5.36 -4.12
CA SER A 20 -16.90 -5.14 -4.74
C SER A 20 -15.85 -6.22 -4.42
N GLY A 21 -16.14 -7.12 -3.47
CA GLY A 21 -15.15 -8.07 -2.97
C GLY A 21 -14.03 -7.44 -2.13
N LEU A 22 -14.17 -6.16 -1.76
CA LEU A 22 -13.23 -5.44 -0.92
C LEU A 22 -13.61 -5.53 0.57
N SER A 23 -12.64 -5.31 1.48
CA SER A 23 -12.96 -5.22 2.90
C SER A 23 -13.74 -3.93 3.22
N VAL A 24 -14.57 -3.96 4.28
CA VAL A 24 -15.26 -2.75 4.78
C VAL A 24 -14.25 -1.66 5.13
N ARG A 25 -13.11 -2.04 5.71
CA ARG A 25 -12.01 -1.16 6.06
C ARG A 25 -11.39 -0.47 4.83
N THR A 26 -11.23 -1.21 3.74
CA THR A 26 -10.79 -0.65 2.44
C THR A 26 -11.78 0.39 1.93
N ILE A 27 -13.08 0.10 1.97
CA ILE A 27 -14.12 1.07 1.59
C ILE A 27 -14.06 2.33 2.45
N GLN A 28 -13.95 2.18 3.77
CA GLN A 28 -13.86 3.30 4.71
C GLN A 28 -12.63 4.17 4.43
N ARG A 29 -11.48 3.55 4.18
CA ARG A 29 -10.23 4.24 3.85
C ARG A 29 -10.37 5.06 2.57
N ILE A 30 -10.90 4.45 1.50
CA ILE A 30 -11.12 5.13 0.21
C ILE A 30 -12.11 6.29 0.36
N GLU A 31 -13.20 6.12 1.10
CA GLU A 31 -14.19 7.17 1.33
C GLU A 31 -13.68 8.34 2.19
N ARG A 32 -12.61 8.13 2.96
CA ARG A 32 -11.89 9.18 3.70
C ARG A 32 -10.87 9.93 2.83
N GLY A 33 -10.73 9.56 1.55
CA GLY A 33 -9.83 10.23 0.60
C GLY A 33 -8.43 9.62 0.49
N HIS A 34 -8.20 8.47 1.13
CA HIS A 34 -6.93 7.74 0.94
C HIS A 34 -6.85 7.08 -0.44
N ASN A 35 -5.63 6.82 -0.88
CA ASN A 35 -5.40 6.20 -2.17
C ASN A 35 -6.00 4.79 -2.25
N ALA A 36 -6.67 4.52 -3.36
CA ALA A 36 -7.08 3.18 -3.76
C ALA A 36 -6.10 2.65 -4.80
N GLY A 37 -5.66 1.41 -4.66
CA GLY A 37 -4.91 0.71 -5.68
C GLY A 37 -5.73 0.53 -6.96
N LEU A 38 -5.05 0.30 -8.09
CA LEU A 38 -5.71 0.13 -9.38
C LEU A 38 -6.75 -1.00 -9.35
N GLU A 39 -6.45 -2.08 -8.67
CA GLU A 39 -7.36 -3.23 -8.56
C GLU A 39 -8.61 -2.89 -7.73
N SER A 40 -8.43 -2.20 -6.60
CA SER A 40 -9.60 -1.71 -5.84
C SER A 40 -10.48 -0.77 -6.68
N LEU A 41 -9.86 0.09 -7.52
CA LEU A 41 -10.61 0.95 -8.44
C LEU A 41 -11.33 0.14 -9.52
N LYS A 42 -10.72 -0.93 -10.06
CA LYS A 42 -11.37 -1.84 -11.02
C LYS A 42 -12.58 -2.53 -10.40
N CYS A 43 -12.44 -3.06 -9.17
CA CYS A 43 -13.54 -3.68 -8.44
C CYS A 43 -14.71 -2.69 -8.23
N LEU A 44 -14.40 -1.47 -7.78
CA LEU A 44 -15.41 -0.44 -7.58
C LEU A 44 -16.04 0.03 -8.89
N ALA A 45 -15.26 0.19 -9.95
CA ALA A 45 -15.75 0.56 -11.27
C ALA A 45 -16.74 -0.49 -11.83
N ALA A 46 -16.43 -1.77 -11.67
CA ALA A 46 -17.30 -2.87 -12.07
C ALA A 46 -18.65 -2.82 -11.32
N VAL A 47 -18.63 -2.60 -10.00
CA VAL A 47 -19.87 -2.50 -9.18
C VAL A 47 -20.72 -1.29 -9.52
N PHE A 48 -20.09 -0.17 -9.86
CA PHE A 48 -20.81 1.05 -10.25
C PHE A 48 -21.13 1.12 -11.74
N GLU A 49 -20.74 0.10 -12.52
CA GLU A 49 -20.90 0.06 -13.99
C GLU A 49 -20.27 1.28 -14.68
N LEU A 50 -19.09 1.67 -14.19
CA LEU A 50 -18.31 2.79 -14.69
C LEU A 50 -17.02 2.31 -15.36
N ASP A 51 -16.50 3.10 -16.29
CA ASP A 51 -15.13 2.93 -16.74
C ASP A 51 -14.16 3.30 -15.60
N VAL A 52 -13.12 2.50 -15.39
CA VAL A 52 -12.10 2.73 -14.36
C VAL A 52 -11.49 4.13 -14.48
N SER A 53 -11.34 4.65 -15.71
CA SER A 53 -10.82 5.98 -15.96
C SER A 53 -11.66 7.09 -15.32
N VAL A 54 -12.95 6.87 -15.12
CA VAL A 54 -13.84 7.83 -14.45
C VAL A 54 -13.47 7.97 -12.98
N LEU A 55 -13.19 6.85 -12.30
CA LEU A 55 -12.77 6.84 -10.91
C LEU A 55 -11.33 7.35 -10.74
N GLN A 56 -10.49 7.11 -11.72
CA GLN A 56 -9.10 7.60 -11.74
C GLN A 56 -9.01 9.11 -11.96
N LYS A 57 -9.81 9.68 -12.87
CA LYS A 57 -9.80 11.13 -13.18
C LYS A 57 -10.10 12.02 -11.97
N GLU A 58 -10.93 11.57 -11.04
CA GLU A 58 -11.23 12.37 -9.84
C GLU A 58 -10.05 12.39 -8.84
N LYS A 59 -9.17 11.38 -8.90
CA LYS A 59 -7.96 11.29 -8.09
C LYS A 59 -6.84 12.17 -8.66
N PHE A 60 -6.82 12.34 -9.98
CA PHE A 60 -5.76 13.02 -10.72
C PHE A 60 -6.39 14.16 -11.56
N SER A 61 -6.55 15.32 -10.97
CA SER A 61 -7.20 16.49 -11.58
C SER A 61 -6.28 17.27 -12.55
N GLY A 62 -5.26 16.63 -13.12
CA GLY A 62 -4.28 17.27 -14.02
C GLY A 62 -4.14 16.55 -15.36
N ASN A 63 -3.45 17.20 -16.31
CA ASN A 63 -3.04 16.60 -17.60
C ASN A 63 -1.86 15.60 -17.44
N GLU A 64 -1.66 15.05 -16.25
CA GLU A 64 -0.55 14.14 -15.95
C GLU A 64 -0.74 12.79 -16.61
N LEU A 65 0.23 12.37 -17.41
CA LEU A 65 0.22 11.08 -18.09
C LEU A 65 0.69 9.94 -17.17
N PHE A 66 1.62 10.22 -16.23
CA PHE A 66 2.15 9.27 -15.27
C PHE A 66 1.58 9.56 -13.88
N TRP A 67 0.94 8.56 -13.26
CA TRP A 67 0.24 8.73 -11.99
C TRP A 67 0.94 8.09 -10.79
N GLY A 68 2.07 7.44 -11.02
CA GLY A 68 2.87 6.79 -10.01
C GLY A 68 3.31 5.39 -10.43
N ALA A 69 3.97 4.71 -9.52
CA ALA A 69 4.39 3.34 -9.67
C ALA A 69 4.19 2.61 -8.33
N ASN A 70 3.72 1.38 -8.38
CA ASN A 70 3.66 0.50 -7.24
C ASN A 70 4.76 -0.55 -7.36
N PRO A 71 5.58 -0.78 -6.34
CA PRO A 71 6.54 -1.87 -6.37
C PRO A 71 5.81 -3.21 -6.30
N ILE A 72 6.25 -4.17 -7.11
CA ILE A 72 5.86 -5.57 -6.98
C ILE A 72 7.05 -6.30 -6.37
N LEU A 73 6.89 -6.84 -5.16
CA LEU A 73 7.94 -7.59 -4.48
C LEU A 73 7.76 -9.09 -4.71
N PRO A 74 8.83 -9.81 -5.12
CA PRO A 74 8.80 -11.25 -5.26
C PRO A 74 8.68 -11.95 -3.90
N VAL A 75 7.70 -12.83 -3.77
CA VAL A 75 7.41 -13.52 -2.51
C VAL A 75 7.24 -15.03 -2.72
N THR A 76 7.28 -15.81 -1.66
CA THR A 76 7.04 -17.25 -1.71
C THR A 76 5.55 -17.57 -1.67
N ASP A 77 4.81 -16.82 -0.85
CA ASP A 77 3.37 -16.92 -0.65
C ASP A 77 2.81 -15.51 -0.49
N ALA A 78 1.91 -15.10 -1.39
CA ALA A 78 1.37 -13.76 -1.42
C ALA A 78 0.44 -13.47 -0.22
N TYR A 79 -0.34 -14.47 0.20
CA TYR A 79 -1.26 -14.32 1.33
C TYR A 79 -0.53 -14.24 2.68
N GLU A 80 0.39 -15.15 2.93
CA GLU A 80 1.17 -15.14 4.17
C GLU A 80 2.07 -13.90 4.26
N THR A 81 2.54 -13.40 3.11
CA THR A 81 3.26 -12.12 3.07
C THR A 81 2.36 -10.94 3.40
N ALA A 82 1.17 -10.88 2.82
CA ALA A 82 0.20 -9.83 3.12
C ALA A 82 -0.16 -9.79 4.61
N LYS A 83 -0.36 -10.95 5.24
CA LYS A 83 -0.56 -11.05 6.70
C LYS A 83 0.63 -10.52 7.50
N PHE A 84 1.85 -10.88 7.12
CA PHE A 84 3.05 -10.34 7.77
C PHE A 84 3.06 -8.80 7.73
N TYR A 85 2.73 -8.21 6.59
CA TYR A 85 2.66 -6.75 6.45
C TYR A 85 1.53 -6.15 7.29
N GLU A 86 0.39 -6.81 7.37
CA GLU A 86 -0.72 -6.36 8.23
C GLU A 86 -0.37 -6.42 9.70
N GLU A 87 0.13 -7.56 10.18
CA GLU A 87 0.38 -7.81 11.60
C GLU A 87 1.62 -7.08 12.12
N LYS A 88 2.71 -7.08 11.35
CA LYS A 88 4.00 -6.52 11.77
C LYS A 88 4.21 -5.08 11.35
N LEU A 89 3.78 -4.72 10.14
CA LEU A 89 4.09 -3.42 9.55
C LEU A 89 2.90 -2.45 9.53
N GLY A 90 1.70 -2.89 9.94
CA GLY A 90 0.52 -2.05 10.04
C GLY A 90 -0.09 -1.66 8.70
N PHE A 91 0.20 -2.42 7.66
CA PHE A 91 -0.51 -2.28 6.39
C PHE A 91 -1.90 -2.91 6.48
N GLU A 92 -2.77 -2.55 5.56
CA GLU A 92 -4.08 -3.16 5.37
C GLU A 92 -4.04 -4.03 4.12
N ILE A 93 -4.58 -5.25 4.21
CA ILE A 93 -4.75 -6.12 3.04
C ILE A 93 -5.88 -5.54 2.20
N GLU A 94 -5.58 -5.07 0.99
CA GLU A 94 -6.58 -4.59 0.04
C GLU A 94 -7.22 -5.73 -0.74
N THR A 95 -6.40 -6.63 -1.26
CA THR A 95 -6.85 -7.73 -2.11
C THR A 95 -5.87 -8.88 -2.06
N VAL A 96 -6.41 -10.10 -2.19
CA VAL A 96 -5.64 -11.32 -2.38
C VAL A 96 -6.31 -12.14 -3.47
N TRP A 97 -5.53 -12.63 -4.42
CA TRP A 97 -5.96 -13.59 -5.44
C TRP A 97 -5.21 -14.90 -5.30
N SER A 98 -5.89 -15.98 -5.59
CA SER A 98 -5.31 -17.33 -5.61
C SER A 98 -4.88 -17.79 -7.00
N ASN A 99 -5.42 -17.18 -8.07
CA ASN A 99 -5.09 -17.56 -9.44
C ASN A 99 -5.16 -16.36 -10.40
N PRO A 100 -4.04 -15.80 -10.86
CA PRO A 100 -2.68 -16.08 -10.34
C PRO A 100 -2.52 -15.64 -8.88
N PRO A 101 -1.62 -16.28 -8.11
CA PRO A 101 -1.40 -15.90 -6.72
C PRO A 101 -0.74 -14.52 -6.63
N TYR A 102 -1.44 -13.60 -5.97
CA TYR A 102 -1.07 -12.19 -5.91
C TYR A 102 -1.75 -11.49 -4.74
N ALA A 103 -1.12 -10.51 -4.14
CA ALA A 103 -1.74 -9.72 -3.09
C ALA A 103 -1.34 -8.24 -3.18
N VAL A 104 -2.19 -7.39 -2.62
CA VAL A 104 -1.97 -5.95 -2.51
C VAL A 104 -2.19 -5.52 -1.08
N VAL A 105 -1.25 -4.77 -0.53
CA VAL A 105 -1.38 -4.14 0.78
C VAL A 105 -1.20 -2.63 0.64
N ALA A 106 -1.86 -1.88 1.53
CA ALA A 106 -1.75 -0.43 1.56
C ALA A 106 -1.64 0.12 2.98
N ARG A 107 -0.89 1.21 3.12
CA ARG A 107 -0.84 2.02 4.33
C ARG A 107 -0.75 3.49 3.92
N ASP A 108 -1.71 4.29 4.33
CA ASP A 108 -1.87 5.69 3.90
C ASP A 108 -1.85 5.84 2.37
N GLN A 109 -0.80 6.44 1.81
CA GLN A 109 -0.63 6.61 0.37
C GLN A 109 0.30 5.55 -0.26
N THR A 110 0.88 4.68 0.56
CA THR A 110 1.81 3.64 0.12
C THR A 110 1.05 2.38 -0.27
N ILE A 111 1.30 1.87 -1.47
CA ILE A 111 0.76 0.61 -1.97
C ILE A 111 1.94 -0.28 -2.33
N ILE A 112 1.90 -1.52 -1.87
CA ILE A 112 2.89 -2.56 -2.21
C ILE A 112 2.12 -3.78 -2.71
N GLU A 113 2.62 -4.36 -3.77
CA GLU A 113 2.04 -5.52 -4.43
C GLU A 113 2.99 -6.72 -4.31
N PHE A 114 2.44 -7.92 -4.19
CA PHE A 114 3.20 -9.16 -4.07
C PHE A 114 2.88 -10.10 -5.21
N GLY A 115 3.91 -10.46 -5.99
CA GLY A 115 3.86 -11.52 -6.98
C GLY A 115 4.62 -12.75 -6.50
N GLU A 116 4.00 -13.93 -6.51
CA GLU A 116 4.72 -15.14 -6.14
C GLU A 116 5.86 -15.42 -7.10
N ARG A 117 6.97 -15.95 -6.55
CA ARG A 117 8.20 -16.21 -7.31
C ARG A 117 7.93 -17.12 -8.49
N SER A 118 8.31 -16.65 -9.66
CA SER A 118 8.10 -17.29 -10.95
C SER A 118 9.19 -16.88 -11.91
N LYS A 119 9.02 -17.18 -13.20
CA LYS A 119 9.90 -16.68 -14.25
C LYS A 119 9.90 -15.15 -14.33
N ASP A 120 8.75 -14.52 -14.06
CA ASP A 120 8.57 -13.07 -14.17
C ASP A 120 8.88 -12.33 -12.86
N TYR A 121 8.75 -13.02 -11.72
CA TYR A 121 9.04 -12.49 -10.38
C TYR A 121 10.11 -13.33 -9.70
N SER A 122 11.36 -12.88 -9.71
CA SER A 122 12.50 -13.65 -9.17
C SER A 122 13.40 -12.81 -8.27
N GLY A 123 14.15 -13.48 -7.40
CA GLY A 123 15.10 -12.82 -6.49
C GLY A 123 14.45 -12.20 -5.28
N THR A 124 14.98 -11.06 -4.84
CA THR A 124 14.46 -10.21 -3.77
C THR A 124 14.43 -8.76 -4.23
N GLY A 125 13.43 -8.02 -3.77
CA GLY A 125 13.25 -6.60 -4.08
C GLY A 125 13.84 -5.69 -3.01
N VAL A 126 14.02 -4.42 -3.38
CA VAL A 126 14.30 -3.31 -2.46
C VAL A 126 13.25 -2.24 -2.70
N CYS A 127 12.61 -1.78 -1.64
CA CYS A 127 11.62 -0.71 -1.71
C CYS A 127 11.97 0.40 -0.73
N VAL A 128 11.98 1.65 -1.21
CA VAL A 128 12.11 2.85 -0.35
C VAL A 128 10.72 3.39 -0.09
N ILE A 129 10.37 3.52 1.19
CA ILE A 129 9.10 4.07 1.66
C ILE A 129 9.41 5.40 2.34
N VAL A 130 8.94 6.48 1.73
CA VAL A 130 9.11 7.81 2.31
C VAL A 130 7.99 8.05 3.32
N VAL A 131 8.37 8.44 4.53
CA VAL A 131 7.46 8.70 5.65
C VAL A 131 7.65 10.13 6.16
N SER A 132 6.63 10.67 6.79
CA SER A 132 6.70 12.03 7.35
C SER A 132 7.64 12.13 8.56
N ASP A 133 7.70 11.07 9.36
CA ASP A 133 8.54 10.96 10.55
C ASP A 133 9.01 9.50 10.72
N VAL A 134 10.29 9.29 10.46
CA VAL A 134 10.88 7.94 10.51
C VAL A 134 11.10 7.43 11.93
N ASP A 135 11.28 8.34 12.91
CA ASP A 135 11.45 7.94 14.32
C ASP A 135 10.16 7.38 14.91
N ILE A 136 8.99 7.93 14.51
CA ILE A 136 7.68 7.39 14.91
C ILE A 136 7.51 5.97 14.36
N VAL A 137 7.84 5.75 13.08
CA VAL A 137 7.71 4.43 12.45
C VAL A 137 8.72 3.43 13.06
N TYR A 138 9.95 3.88 13.33
CA TYR A 138 10.97 3.06 13.99
C TYR A 138 10.49 2.59 15.37
N LYS A 139 9.92 3.51 16.17
CA LYS A 139 9.36 3.17 17.46
C LYS A 139 8.21 2.19 17.37
N GLU A 140 7.25 2.42 16.44
CA GLU A 140 6.12 1.52 16.22
C GLU A 140 6.60 0.09 15.88
N TYR A 141 7.59 -0.03 15.00
CA TYR A 141 8.10 -1.34 14.59
C TYR A 141 8.94 -2.01 15.69
N SER A 142 9.64 -1.23 16.51
CA SER A 142 10.30 -1.73 17.71
C SER A 142 9.29 -2.33 18.70
N ASP A 143 8.18 -1.63 18.95
CA ASP A 143 7.10 -2.10 19.83
C ASP A 143 6.42 -3.39 19.28
N ARG A 144 6.42 -3.58 17.97
CA ARG A 144 5.92 -4.79 17.29
C ARG A 144 6.95 -5.90 17.12
N HIS A 145 8.15 -5.72 17.67
CA HIS A 145 9.26 -6.67 17.57
C HIS A 145 9.64 -7.02 16.12
N VAL A 146 9.66 -6.00 15.25
CA VAL A 146 10.20 -6.14 13.89
C VAL A 146 11.72 -6.19 13.95
N GLU A 147 12.33 -7.08 13.18
CA GLU A 147 13.79 -7.22 13.12
C GLU A 147 14.40 -6.16 12.20
N PHE A 148 15.33 -5.36 12.72
CA PHE A 148 16.00 -4.31 11.96
C PHE A 148 17.32 -4.77 11.36
N LEU A 149 17.66 -4.23 10.18
CA LEU A 149 18.96 -4.37 9.53
C LEU A 149 19.92 -3.23 9.92
N GLY A 150 20.22 -3.12 11.21
CA GLY A 150 21.04 -2.04 11.76
C GLY A 150 20.21 -0.89 12.34
N ASP A 151 20.91 0.08 12.91
CA ASP A 151 20.29 1.19 13.63
C ASP A 151 19.72 2.25 12.67
N ILE A 152 18.70 2.96 13.18
CA ILE A 152 18.24 4.19 12.54
C ILE A 152 19.35 5.24 12.60
N ALA A 153 19.63 5.90 11.49
CA ALA A 153 20.70 6.89 11.41
C ALA A 153 20.44 7.99 10.39
N ASP A 154 21.06 9.14 10.63
CA ASP A 154 21.18 10.20 9.66
C ASP A 154 22.20 9.83 8.59
N ARG A 155 21.88 10.14 7.33
CA ARG A 155 22.72 9.80 6.18
C ARG A 155 23.26 11.05 5.50
N ASP A 156 24.45 10.93 4.94
CA ASP A 156 25.16 12.03 4.25
C ASP A 156 24.35 12.56 3.05
N TYR A 157 23.43 11.77 2.50
CA TYR A 157 22.53 12.16 1.42
C TYR A 157 21.30 12.95 1.88
N GLY A 158 21.24 13.38 3.15
CA GLY A 158 20.22 14.32 3.65
C GLY A 158 18.91 13.68 4.10
N SER A 159 18.91 12.41 4.42
CA SER A 159 17.77 11.74 5.05
C SER A 159 18.16 10.96 6.29
N ARG A 160 17.15 10.68 7.12
CA ARG A 160 17.23 9.74 8.23
C ARG A 160 16.49 8.49 7.85
N ASP A 161 17.10 7.32 7.98
CA ASP A 161 16.50 6.06 7.58
C ASP A 161 16.83 4.89 8.50
N PHE A 162 16.01 3.85 8.41
CA PHE A 162 16.29 2.50 8.89
C PHE A 162 15.82 1.46 7.87
N ARG A 163 16.24 0.22 8.06
CA ARG A 163 15.98 -0.89 7.15
C ARG A 163 15.47 -2.11 7.89
N ILE A 164 14.56 -2.84 7.24
CA ILE A 164 14.10 -4.15 7.69
C ILE A 164 14.16 -5.14 6.53
N LYS A 165 14.11 -6.44 6.86
CA LYS A 165 13.74 -7.49 5.90
C LYS A 165 12.31 -7.94 6.16
N ASP A 166 11.55 -8.16 5.08
CA ASP A 166 10.29 -8.89 5.21
C ASP A 166 10.53 -10.40 5.35
N ASN A 167 9.45 -11.15 5.52
CA ASN A 167 9.47 -12.62 5.64
C ASN A 167 9.92 -13.37 4.36
N ASN A 168 10.22 -12.66 3.27
CA ASN A 168 10.73 -13.19 2.01
C ASN A 168 12.16 -12.73 1.67
N GLY A 169 12.76 -11.91 2.55
CA GLY A 169 14.07 -11.33 2.36
C GLY A 169 14.11 -10.07 1.51
N ASN A 170 12.95 -9.51 1.10
CA ASN A 170 12.93 -8.19 0.49
C ASN A 170 13.34 -7.13 1.51
N VAL A 171 14.05 -6.09 1.07
CA VAL A 171 14.52 -5.02 1.93
C VAL A 171 13.59 -3.82 1.81
N LEU A 172 13.04 -3.37 2.94
CA LEU A 172 12.28 -2.15 3.04
C LEU A 172 13.13 -1.10 3.73
N ILE A 173 13.25 0.08 3.11
CA ILE A 173 13.97 1.24 3.63
C ILE A 173 12.93 2.30 3.97
N PHE A 174 12.76 2.62 5.25
CA PHE A 174 11.90 3.70 5.69
C PHE A 174 12.74 4.95 5.88
N SER A 175 12.34 6.04 5.24
CA SER A 175 13.16 7.26 5.15
C SER A 175 12.33 8.51 5.31
N SER A 176 12.85 9.50 6.04
CA SER A 176 12.33 10.87 6.05
C SER A 176 13.45 11.87 5.74
N PRO A 177 13.14 13.01 5.09
CA PRO A 177 14.12 14.06 4.87
C PRO A 177 14.62 14.62 6.21
N LEU A 178 15.92 14.88 6.32
CA LEU A 178 16.45 15.71 7.40
C LEU A 178 15.99 17.14 7.22
N ILE A 179 15.17 17.64 8.16
CA ILE A 179 14.77 19.05 8.15
C ILE A 179 16.01 19.86 8.53
N LYS A 180 16.65 20.51 7.55
CA LYS A 180 17.66 21.53 7.86
C LYS A 180 16.93 22.66 8.59
N GLN A 181 17.22 22.87 9.86
CA GLN A 181 16.85 24.12 10.53
C GLN A 181 17.51 25.23 9.72
N GLN A 182 16.70 26.10 9.14
CA GLN A 182 17.20 27.36 8.57
C GLN A 182 17.70 28.19 9.75
N GLU A 183 19.02 28.42 9.81
CA GLU A 183 19.66 29.40 10.70
C GLU A 183 19.27 30.82 10.26
#